data_ae56c663c173d6b0df5613948bc39d3e
#
_entry.id   ae56c663c173d6b0df5613948bc39d3e
#
_cell.length_a   1.000
_cell.length_b   1.000
_cell.length_c   1.000
_cell.angle_alpha   90.00
_cell.angle_beta   90.00
_cell.angle_gamma   90.00
#
_symmetry.space_group_name_H-M   'P 1'
#
loop_
_entity.id
_entity.type
_entity.pdbx_description
1 polymer ?
#
loop_
_entity_poly.entity_id
_entity_poly.type
_entity_poly.pdbx_seq_one_letter_code
_entity_poly.pdbx_strand_id
1 'polypeptide(L)'
;MLRLDAAHSALNVASYRPLRHHTGTMTDRRYSEEEIAAIFSDATEDPRVPPLQAPRDDGLTLVELQQIGREVGISPDAVARAARSLDVRPRAGLRRFLGLPIGVERTIALNRWLTDAEWERLVVRLREVFDARGAMSAHGNFRQWTNGNLQALLEPTATGHRLRLKTTKGVARARMAAGLAMAGIGGVMSIASAMNGHLAADTPSIITVLVAGAAMLVYGALPLRSWARLRGRQMDAVATELALADGEPAPKESE
;
A
#
# COMPACT_ATOMS: atom_id res chain seq x y z
N MET A 1 51.44 27.66 -12.15
CA MET A 1 51.16 27.35 -13.56
C MET A 1 50.65 25.93 -13.60
N LEU A 2 49.38 25.69 -13.65
CA LEU A 2 48.48 25.23 -14.68
C LEU A 2 47.09 25.03 -14.07
N ARG A 3 46.13 25.75 -14.62
CA ARG A 3 44.70 25.51 -14.51
C ARG A 3 44.34 24.21 -15.23
N LEU A 4 43.43 23.44 -14.71
CA LEU A 4 42.55 22.54 -15.47
C LEU A 4 41.24 22.41 -14.70
N ASP A 5 40.32 23.16 -15.08
CA ASP A 5 38.97 22.91 -15.65
C ASP A 5 38.04 22.04 -14.86
N ALA A 6 37.11 22.78 -14.25
CA ALA A 6 35.78 22.35 -13.85
C ALA A 6 34.95 22.04 -15.12
N ALA A 7 34.67 20.82 -15.38
CA ALA A 7 33.53 20.41 -16.23
C ALA A 7 33.12 18.97 -15.91
N HIS A 8 31.82 18.77 -15.79
CA HIS A 8 31.06 17.51 -15.66
C HIS A 8 30.65 17.12 -14.24
N SER A 9 29.70 17.85 -13.72
CA SER A 9 28.64 17.20 -12.90
C SER A 9 27.33 17.96 -13.07
N ALA A 10 26.80 17.93 -14.27
CA ALA A 10 25.42 18.23 -14.55
C ALA A 10 24.72 16.90 -14.85
N LEU A 11 24.42 16.14 -13.82
CA LEU A 11 23.56 14.95 -13.91
C LEU A 11 22.37 15.12 -12.98
N ASN A 12 21.30 15.61 -13.62
CA ASN A 12 19.94 15.11 -13.47
C ASN A 12 19.35 15.16 -12.06
N VAL A 13 19.10 16.36 -11.58
CA VAL A 13 18.06 16.59 -10.58
C VAL A 13 16.73 16.45 -11.30
N ALA A 14 16.31 15.18 -11.53
CA ALA A 14 14.96 14.84 -11.95
C ALA A 14 14.02 15.34 -10.86
N SER A 15 13.33 16.40 -11.20
CA SER A 15 12.09 16.98 -10.67
C SER A 15 11.45 16.16 -9.53
N TYR A 16 11.90 16.36 -8.31
CA TYR A 16 11.14 16.05 -7.13
C TYR A 16 10.07 17.13 -7.00
N ARG A 17 8.89 16.85 -7.57
CA ARG A 17 7.70 17.68 -7.39
C ARG A 17 7.25 17.45 -5.95
N PRO A 18 7.37 18.41 -5.03
CA PRO A 18 6.85 18.26 -3.69
C PRO A 18 5.33 18.11 -3.80
N LEU A 19 4.80 16.98 -3.35
CA LEU A 19 3.39 16.82 -3.07
C LEU A 19 3.02 17.93 -2.08
N ARG A 20 2.27 18.90 -2.51
CA ARG A 20 1.67 19.92 -1.65
C ARG A 20 0.87 19.18 -0.58
N HIS A 21 1.40 19.16 0.62
CA HIS A 21 0.64 18.82 1.80
C HIS A 21 -0.37 19.95 2.01
N HIS A 22 -1.60 19.73 1.60
CA HIS A 22 -2.70 20.56 2.04
C HIS A 22 -2.92 20.25 3.53
N THR A 23 -2.31 21.05 4.39
CA THR A 23 -2.69 21.22 5.79
C THR A 23 -3.94 22.10 5.85
N GLY A 24 -5.00 21.70 5.14
CA GLY A 24 -6.33 22.26 5.31
C GLY A 24 -7.02 21.55 6.47
N THR A 25 -7.64 22.29 7.35
CA THR A 25 -8.63 21.77 8.30
C THR A 25 -9.64 20.92 7.52
N MET A 26 -10.23 19.88 8.17
CA MET A 26 -11.15 18.91 7.55
C MET A 26 -12.33 19.57 6.78
N THR A 27 -12.63 20.83 7.07
CA THR A 27 -13.68 21.64 6.45
C THR A 27 -13.34 22.17 5.05
N ASP A 28 -12.06 22.17 4.64
CA ASP A 28 -11.62 22.77 3.36
C ASP A 28 -11.09 21.72 2.34
N ARG A 29 -11.23 20.43 2.66
CA ARG A 29 -10.86 19.34 1.74
C ARG A 29 -11.95 19.17 0.67
N ARG A 30 -11.55 19.22 -0.59
CA ARG A 30 -12.40 18.88 -1.74
C ARG A 30 -12.26 17.39 -2.06
N TYR A 31 -13.38 16.73 -2.27
CA TYR A 31 -13.47 15.30 -2.60
C TYR A 31 -13.70 15.16 -4.11
N SER A 32 -13.02 14.20 -4.74
CA SER A 32 -13.21 13.87 -6.16
C SER A 32 -14.57 13.16 -6.38
N GLU A 33 -15.00 13.07 -7.64
CA GLU A 33 -16.26 12.37 -7.98
C GLU A 33 -16.30 10.92 -7.46
N GLU A 34 -15.18 10.21 -7.56
CA GLU A 34 -15.07 8.82 -7.05
C GLU A 34 -15.17 8.77 -5.53
N GLU A 35 -14.54 9.72 -4.82
CA GLU A 35 -14.64 9.84 -3.37
C GLU A 35 -16.04 10.24 -2.92
N ILE A 36 -16.71 11.13 -3.65
CA ILE A 36 -18.09 11.53 -3.41
C ILE A 36 -19.04 10.34 -3.58
N ALA A 37 -18.91 9.58 -4.66
CA ALA A 37 -19.71 8.39 -4.90
C ALA A 37 -19.51 7.34 -3.79
N ALA A 38 -18.28 7.15 -3.34
CA ALA A 38 -17.96 6.24 -2.25
C ALA A 38 -18.55 6.70 -0.90
N ILE A 39 -18.51 8.01 -0.59
CA ILE A 39 -19.12 8.59 0.62
C ILE A 39 -20.63 8.34 0.63
N PHE A 40 -21.31 8.60 -0.47
CA PHE A 40 -22.75 8.40 -0.56
C PHE A 40 -23.15 6.92 -0.59
N SER A 41 -22.38 6.05 -1.23
CA SER A 41 -22.59 4.60 -1.20
C SER A 41 -22.46 4.02 0.22
N ASP A 42 -21.45 4.48 0.96
CA ASP A 42 -21.19 4.02 2.34
C ASP A 42 -22.20 4.63 3.36
N ALA A 43 -22.73 5.81 3.04
CA ALA A 43 -23.71 6.50 3.89
C ALA A 43 -25.16 6.01 3.67
N THR A 44 -25.44 5.40 2.53
CA THR A 44 -26.75 4.84 2.16
C THR A 44 -26.66 3.33 2.05
N GLU A 45 -26.76 2.61 3.13
CA GLU A 45 -27.01 1.15 3.10
C GLU A 45 -28.46 0.80 2.72
N ASP A 46 -29.28 1.77 2.28
CA ASP A 46 -30.66 1.55 1.88
C ASP A 46 -30.80 1.53 0.34
N PRO A 47 -31.31 0.44 -0.30
CA PRO A 47 -31.24 0.20 -1.75
C PRO A 47 -32.18 1.03 -2.63
N ARG A 48 -32.75 2.16 -2.17
CA ARG A 48 -33.86 2.86 -2.86
C ARG A 48 -33.57 4.24 -3.44
N VAL A 49 -32.31 4.71 -3.50
CA VAL A 49 -32.01 6.06 -4.02
C VAL A 49 -31.33 5.98 -5.39
N PRO A 50 -31.85 6.64 -6.46
CA PRO A 50 -31.23 6.66 -7.78
C PRO A 50 -29.95 7.50 -7.76
N PRO A 51 -28.92 7.17 -8.61
CA PRO A 51 -27.66 7.89 -8.63
C PRO A 51 -27.82 9.33 -9.14
N LEU A 52 -27.39 10.30 -8.34
CA LEU A 52 -27.32 11.72 -8.72
C LEU A 52 -26.13 11.95 -9.66
N GLN A 53 -26.41 12.57 -10.81
CA GLN A 53 -25.36 13.01 -11.74
C GLN A 53 -24.64 14.24 -11.16
N ALA A 54 -23.35 14.10 -10.87
CA ALA A 54 -22.52 15.16 -10.31
C ALA A 54 -22.00 16.12 -11.40
N PRO A 55 -21.90 17.45 -11.13
CA PRO A 55 -21.25 18.40 -12.03
C PRO A 55 -19.73 18.31 -11.99
N ARG A 56 -19.10 18.64 -13.11
CA ARG A 56 -17.69 18.46 -13.41
C ARG A 56 -16.75 19.44 -12.69
N ASP A 57 -15.60 18.92 -12.31
CA ASP A 57 -14.24 19.47 -12.12
C ASP A 57 -13.80 20.10 -10.80
N ASP A 58 -14.60 20.39 -9.80
CA ASP A 58 -14.10 21.06 -8.58
C ASP A 58 -14.40 20.35 -7.26
N GLY A 59 -14.57 19.04 -7.19
CA GLY A 59 -14.78 18.28 -5.95
C GLY A 59 -15.60 19.03 -4.86
N LEU A 60 -16.42 18.34 -4.09
CA LEU A 60 -17.24 18.94 -3.03
C LEU A 60 -16.51 18.96 -1.69
N THR A 61 -16.73 20.00 -0.89
CA THR A 61 -16.28 20.05 0.51
C THR A 61 -17.15 19.18 1.41
N LEU A 62 -16.68 18.83 2.60
CA LEU A 62 -17.46 18.06 3.57
C LEU A 62 -18.78 18.77 3.94
N VAL A 63 -18.76 20.11 4.03
CA VAL A 63 -19.94 20.90 4.37
C VAL A 63 -20.99 20.82 3.25
N GLU A 64 -20.57 20.94 1.99
CA GLU A 64 -21.44 20.78 0.81
C GLU A 64 -22.03 19.38 0.75
N LEU A 65 -21.21 18.33 1.00
CA LEU A 65 -21.66 16.93 1.08
C LEU A 65 -22.70 16.72 2.17
N GLN A 66 -22.49 17.32 3.35
CA GLN A 66 -23.45 17.25 4.44
C GLN A 66 -24.76 17.98 4.14
N GLN A 67 -24.69 19.08 3.36
CA GLN A 67 -25.87 19.81 2.94
C GLN A 67 -26.67 18.99 1.93
N ILE A 68 -26.02 18.45 0.89
CA ILE A 68 -26.65 17.56 -0.09
C ILE A 68 -27.22 16.31 0.63
N GLY A 69 -26.46 15.72 1.56
CA GLY A 69 -26.92 14.58 2.37
C GLY A 69 -28.23 14.88 3.10
N ARG A 70 -28.37 16.06 3.70
CA ARG A 70 -29.62 16.48 4.37
C ARG A 70 -30.82 16.59 3.41
N GLU A 71 -30.59 17.05 2.19
CA GLU A 71 -31.64 17.18 1.18
C GLU A 71 -32.19 15.81 0.74
N VAL A 72 -31.37 14.77 0.79
CA VAL A 72 -31.78 13.38 0.47
C VAL A 72 -32.07 12.52 1.71
N GLY A 73 -32.16 13.13 2.89
CA GLY A 73 -32.55 12.45 4.14
C GLY A 73 -31.41 11.72 4.87
N ILE A 74 -30.15 11.96 4.48
CA ILE A 74 -28.97 11.38 5.17
C ILE A 74 -28.49 12.34 6.27
N SER A 75 -28.25 11.82 7.46
CA SER A 75 -27.79 12.66 8.57
C SER A 75 -26.37 13.19 8.31
N PRO A 76 -26.07 14.47 8.68
CA PRO A 76 -24.74 15.06 8.55
C PRO A 76 -23.65 14.24 9.24
N ASP A 77 -23.99 13.57 10.36
CA ASP A 77 -23.06 12.70 11.09
C ASP A 77 -22.74 11.41 10.32
N ALA A 78 -23.70 10.85 9.56
CA ALA A 78 -23.45 9.70 8.71
C ALA A 78 -22.48 10.07 7.58
N VAL A 79 -22.71 11.21 6.91
CA VAL A 79 -21.80 11.74 5.88
C VAL A 79 -20.40 12.01 6.47
N ALA A 80 -20.32 12.61 7.65
CA ALA A 80 -19.05 12.88 8.31
C ALA A 80 -18.32 11.59 8.73
N ARG A 81 -19.05 10.55 9.16
CA ARG A 81 -18.45 9.23 9.44
C ARG A 81 -17.94 8.56 8.17
N ALA A 82 -18.73 8.59 7.08
CA ALA A 82 -18.34 8.02 5.80
C ALA A 82 -17.11 8.75 5.22
N ALA A 83 -17.06 10.08 5.28
CA ALA A 83 -15.90 10.87 4.86
C ALA A 83 -14.64 10.54 5.69
N ARG A 84 -14.79 10.42 7.02
CA ARG A 84 -13.69 9.97 7.89
C ARG A 84 -13.22 8.56 7.56
N SER A 85 -14.13 7.65 7.22
CA SER A 85 -13.75 6.28 6.81
C SER A 85 -12.92 6.28 5.53
N LEU A 86 -13.15 7.21 4.61
CA LEU A 86 -12.31 7.40 3.42
C LEU A 86 -10.92 7.95 3.74
N ASP A 87 -10.80 8.87 4.69
CA ASP A 87 -9.51 9.39 5.13
C ASP A 87 -8.69 8.35 5.86
N VAL A 88 -9.35 7.47 6.61
CA VAL A 88 -8.75 6.33 7.31
C VAL A 88 -8.55 5.13 6.37
N ARG A 89 -9.17 5.11 5.17
CA ARG A 89 -8.92 4.03 4.21
C ARG A 89 -7.43 3.89 3.97
N PRO A 90 -6.85 2.72 4.29
CA PRO A 90 -5.41 2.53 4.20
C PRO A 90 -4.97 2.81 2.76
N ARG A 91 -4.09 3.79 2.56
CA ARG A 91 -3.49 3.96 1.23
C ARG A 91 -2.78 2.68 0.86
N ALA A 92 -3.42 1.92 -0.02
CA ALA A 92 -2.92 0.64 -0.48
C ALA A 92 -1.75 0.84 -1.44
N GLY A 93 -0.53 0.63 -0.96
CA GLY A 93 0.64 0.52 -1.81
C GLY A 93 0.83 -0.91 -2.29
N LEU A 94 0.80 -1.14 -3.60
CA LEU A 94 1.16 -2.41 -4.20
C LEU A 94 2.51 -2.27 -4.92
N ARG A 95 3.54 -2.91 -4.39
CA ARG A 95 4.81 -3.04 -5.13
C ARG A 95 4.66 -4.16 -6.15
N ARG A 96 4.89 -3.85 -7.42
CA ARG A 96 4.76 -4.80 -8.52
C ARG A 96 6.11 -5.13 -9.14
N PHE A 97 6.24 -6.35 -9.63
CA PHE A 97 7.33 -6.82 -10.47
C PHE A 97 6.73 -7.65 -11.61
N LEU A 98 7.02 -7.30 -12.86
CA LEU A 98 6.37 -7.88 -14.05
C LEU A 98 4.84 -7.87 -13.96
N GLY A 99 4.25 -6.77 -13.46
CA GLY A 99 2.81 -6.66 -13.29
C GLY A 99 2.21 -7.43 -12.10
N LEU A 100 2.99 -8.27 -11.41
CA LEU A 100 2.55 -9.09 -10.29
C LEU A 100 2.84 -8.41 -8.94
N PRO A 101 1.95 -8.53 -7.95
CA PRO A 101 2.12 -7.91 -6.63
C PRO A 101 3.16 -8.67 -5.81
N ILE A 102 4.34 -8.09 -5.62
CA ILE A 102 5.43 -8.63 -4.78
C ILE A 102 5.47 -8.02 -3.37
N GLY A 103 4.67 -7.01 -3.11
CA GLY A 103 4.57 -6.37 -1.80
C GLY A 103 3.22 -5.71 -1.60
N VAL A 104 2.78 -5.69 -0.35
CA VAL A 104 1.55 -5.03 0.10
C VAL A 104 1.93 -4.04 1.18
N GLU A 105 1.36 -2.85 1.12
CA GLU A 105 1.55 -1.79 2.10
C GLU A 105 0.20 -1.18 2.45
N ARG A 106 0.01 -0.85 3.74
CA ARG A 106 -1.12 -0.10 4.25
C ARG A 106 -0.61 0.98 5.19
N THR A 107 -1.08 2.20 5.00
CA THR A 107 -0.78 3.33 5.88
C THR A 107 -2.08 3.82 6.49
N ILE A 108 -2.12 3.88 7.80
CA ILE A 108 -3.27 4.29 8.60
C ILE A 108 -2.85 5.54 9.38
N ALA A 109 -3.54 6.64 9.18
CA ALA A 109 -3.35 7.84 9.99
C ALA A 109 -4.24 7.73 11.23
N LEU A 110 -3.66 7.90 12.40
CA LEU A 110 -4.37 7.95 13.67
C LEU A 110 -4.35 9.41 14.14
N ASN A 111 -5.52 9.99 14.33
CA ASN A 111 -5.64 11.39 14.77
C ASN A 111 -5.44 11.55 16.29
N ARG A 112 -4.78 10.60 16.90
CA ARG A 112 -4.46 10.56 18.33
C ARG A 112 -3.08 9.94 18.57
N TRP A 113 -2.57 10.18 19.77
CA TRP A 113 -1.33 9.58 20.24
C TRP A 113 -1.65 8.24 20.89
N LEU A 114 -1.06 7.15 20.39
CA LEU A 114 -1.15 5.85 21.04
C LEU A 114 -0.27 5.83 22.28
N THR A 115 -0.84 5.34 23.36
CA THR A 115 -0.11 5.03 24.60
C THR A 115 0.74 3.76 24.44
N ASP A 116 1.64 3.52 25.37
CA ASP A 116 2.46 2.30 25.39
C ASP A 116 1.61 1.03 25.51
N ALA A 117 0.60 1.07 26.37
CA ALA A 117 -0.33 -0.03 26.55
C ALA A 117 -1.17 -0.32 25.30
N GLU A 118 -1.55 0.70 24.54
CA GLU A 118 -2.26 0.51 23.27
C GLU A 118 -1.35 -0.06 22.18
N TRP A 119 -0.08 0.38 22.16
CA TRP A 119 0.91 -0.21 21.26
C TRP A 119 1.13 -1.69 21.56
N GLU A 120 1.25 -2.08 22.82
CA GLU A 120 1.39 -3.48 23.22
C GLU A 120 0.17 -4.31 22.82
N ARG A 121 -1.05 -3.80 23.03
CA ARG A 121 -2.28 -4.45 22.56
C ARG A 121 -2.31 -4.61 21.04
N LEU A 122 -1.89 -3.58 20.31
CA LEU A 122 -1.77 -3.65 18.85
C LEU A 122 -0.76 -4.73 18.43
N VAL A 123 0.38 -4.85 19.11
CA VAL A 123 1.36 -5.90 18.81
C VAL A 123 0.80 -7.30 19.08
N VAL A 124 0.04 -7.49 20.17
CA VAL A 124 -0.67 -8.76 20.41
C VAL A 124 -1.61 -9.06 19.24
N ARG A 125 -2.39 -8.08 18.81
CA ARG A 125 -3.29 -8.22 17.68
C ARG A 125 -2.58 -8.52 16.36
N LEU A 126 -1.44 -7.88 16.11
CA LEU A 126 -0.61 -8.19 14.95
C LEU A 126 -0.11 -9.64 14.97
N ARG A 127 0.29 -10.15 16.14
CA ARG A 127 0.71 -11.54 16.30
C ARG A 127 -0.42 -12.52 15.98
N GLU A 128 -1.62 -12.24 16.42
CA GLU A 128 -2.81 -13.06 16.15
C GLU A 128 -3.18 -13.04 14.66
N VAL A 129 -3.38 -11.85 14.08
CA VAL A 129 -3.84 -11.69 12.70
C VAL A 129 -2.86 -12.26 11.68
N PHE A 130 -1.55 -12.11 11.95
CA PHE A 130 -0.51 -12.57 11.04
C PHE A 130 0.06 -13.95 11.38
N ASP A 131 -0.39 -14.55 12.49
CA ASP A 131 0.15 -15.81 13.06
C ASP A 131 1.68 -15.75 13.15
N ALA A 132 2.19 -14.73 13.85
CA ALA A 132 3.61 -14.41 13.86
C ALA A 132 4.07 -13.87 15.20
N ARG A 133 5.15 -14.40 15.76
CA ARG A 133 5.70 -13.92 17.04
C ARG A 133 6.27 -12.50 16.91
N GLY A 134 7.12 -12.27 15.91
CA GLY A 134 7.80 -11.02 15.66
C GLY A 134 8.63 -10.48 16.82
N ALA A 135 9.44 -9.48 16.54
CA ALA A 135 10.26 -8.75 17.50
C ALA A 135 9.83 -7.28 17.54
N MET A 136 9.80 -6.68 18.72
CA MET A 136 9.58 -5.26 18.93
C MET A 136 10.91 -4.54 19.03
N SER A 137 10.99 -3.35 18.47
CA SER A 137 12.12 -2.41 18.64
C SER A 137 11.57 -0.99 18.75
N ALA A 138 12.26 -0.16 19.50
CA ALA A 138 11.96 1.26 19.64
C ALA A 138 13.23 2.07 19.40
N HIS A 139 13.11 3.15 18.62
CA HIS A 139 14.19 4.08 18.35
C HIS A 139 13.64 5.52 18.48
N GLY A 140 13.92 6.15 19.61
CA GLY A 140 13.29 7.43 19.95
C GLY A 140 11.77 7.30 19.99
N ASN A 141 11.08 8.16 19.25
CA ASN A 141 9.62 8.16 19.18
C ASN A 141 9.02 7.16 18.16
N PHE A 142 9.87 6.38 17.46
CA PHE A 142 9.43 5.37 16.52
C PHE A 142 9.32 4.02 17.22
N ARG A 143 8.22 3.33 17.00
CA ARG A 143 8.01 1.96 17.48
C ARG A 143 7.80 1.05 16.29
N GLN A 144 8.47 -0.08 16.33
CA GLN A 144 8.45 -1.04 15.24
C GLN A 144 8.22 -2.45 15.76
N TRP A 145 7.38 -3.18 15.06
CA TRP A 145 7.26 -4.62 15.19
C TRP A 145 7.62 -5.25 13.85
N THR A 146 8.44 -6.31 13.87
CA THR A 146 8.92 -6.98 12.66
C THR A 146 8.82 -8.49 12.79
N ASN A 147 8.41 -9.15 11.69
CA ASN A 147 8.51 -10.60 11.55
C ASN A 147 8.97 -10.94 10.13
N GLY A 148 10.27 -11.17 9.95
CA GLY A 148 10.88 -11.35 8.65
C GLY A 148 10.63 -10.12 7.75
N ASN A 149 9.90 -10.32 6.66
CA ASN A 149 9.58 -9.26 5.70
C ASN A 149 8.31 -8.46 6.04
N LEU A 150 7.62 -8.81 7.10
CA LEU A 150 6.46 -8.09 7.61
C LEU A 150 6.91 -7.08 8.65
N GLN A 151 6.49 -5.84 8.48
CA GLN A 151 6.84 -4.72 9.35
C GLN A 151 5.58 -3.92 9.68
N ALA A 152 5.45 -3.56 10.95
CA ALA A 152 4.52 -2.56 11.43
C ALA A 152 5.34 -1.43 12.07
N LEU A 153 5.26 -0.23 11.53
CA LEU A 153 5.99 0.94 11.99
C LEU A 153 5.00 2.00 12.46
N LEU A 154 5.13 2.41 13.71
CA LEU A 154 4.38 3.51 14.29
C LEU A 154 5.26 4.77 14.26
N GLU A 155 4.85 5.75 13.47
CA GLU A 155 5.55 7.02 13.25
C GLU A 155 4.78 8.16 13.92
N PRO A 156 5.43 9.08 14.64
CA PRO A 156 4.78 10.31 15.12
C PRO A 156 4.49 11.24 13.93
N THR A 157 3.36 11.94 13.98
CA THR A 157 2.95 12.98 13.03
C THR A 157 2.61 14.25 13.80
N ALA A 158 2.30 15.33 13.13
CA ALA A 158 1.94 16.59 13.79
C ALA A 158 0.65 16.49 14.63
N THR A 159 -0.28 15.60 14.26
CA THR A 159 -1.62 15.47 14.89
C THR A 159 -1.83 14.16 15.63
N GLY A 160 -0.83 13.29 15.72
CA GLY A 160 -0.95 11.99 16.37
C GLY A 160 0.09 10.99 15.85
N HIS A 161 -0.31 9.74 15.65
CA HIS A 161 0.54 8.70 15.08
C HIS A 161 0.09 8.26 13.70
N ARG A 162 1.02 7.66 12.94
CA ARG A 162 0.76 6.96 11.69
C ARG A 162 1.27 5.53 11.81
N LEU A 163 0.40 4.57 11.56
CA LEU A 163 0.79 3.16 11.47
C LEU A 163 1.02 2.80 10.00
N ARG A 164 2.22 2.32 9.70
CA ARG A 164 2.56 1.78 8.38
C ARG A 164 2.79 0.28 8.48
N LEU A 165 1.93 -0.50 7.83
CA LEU A 165 2.06 -1.94 7.67
C LEU A 165 2.67 -2.23 6.30
N LYS A 166 3.75 -3.01 6.25
CA LYS A 166 4.43 -3.34 5.00
C LYS A 166 4.90 -4.78 5.01
N THR A 167 4.71 -5.46 3.88
CA THR A 167 5.29 -6.79 3.67
C THR A 167 5.74 -6.98 2.23
N THR A 168 6.77 -7.78 2.01
CA THR A 168 7.28 -8.10 0.68
C THR A 168 7.60 -9.58 0.57
N LYS A 169 7.34 -10.19 -0.59
CA LYS A 169 7.67 -11.58 -0.89
C LYS A 169 8.97 -11.64 -1.72
N GLY A 170 10.10 -11.31 -1.06
CA GLY A 170 11.41 -11.20 -1.70
C GLY A 170 11.87 -12.47 -2.42
N VAL A 171 11.59 -13.64 -1.86
CA VAL A 171 11.91 -14.95 -2.47
C VAL A 171 11.22 -15.13 -3.83
N ALA A 172 9.95 -14.71 -3.95
CA ALA A 172 9.24 -14.80 -5.23
C ALA A 172 9.88 -13.89 -6.30
N ARG A 173 10.26 -12.65 -5.91
CA ARG A 173 11.00 -11.75 -6.79
C ARG A 173 12.32 -12.35 -7.26
N ALA A 174 13.10 -12.92 -6.33
CA ALA A 174 14.38 -13.54 -6.64
C ALA A 174 14.22 -14.71 -7.63
N ARG A 175 13.23 -15.58 -7.41
CA ARG A 175 12.93 -16.70 -8.31
C ARG A 175 12.53 -16.21 -9.71
N MET A 176 11.66 -15.21 -9.79
CA MET A 176 11.26 -14.64 -11.08
C MET A 176 12.44 -13.99 -11.83
N ALA A 177 13.31 -13.27 -11.10
CA ALA A 177 14.51 -12.68 -11.68
C ALA A 177 15.49 -13.77 -12.18
N ALA A 178 15.68 -14.84 -11.42
CA ALA A 178 16.51 -15.98 -11.83
C ALA A 178 15.93 -16.68 -13.07
N GLY A 179 14.60 -16.88 -13.10
CA GLY A 179 13.93 -17.46 -14.28
C GLY A 179 14.11 -16.62 -15.54
N LEU A 180 14.03 -15.28 -15.42
CA LEU A 180 14.32 -14.36 -16.54
C LEU A 180 15.79 -14.44 -16.98
N ALA A 181 16.72 -14.48 -16.04
CA ALA A 181 18.14 -14.61 -16.34
C ALA A 181 18.42 -15.93 -17.11
N MET A 182 17.84 -17.05 -16.66
CA MET A 182 17.96 -18.33 -17.37
C MET A 182 17.35 -18.27 -18.77
N ALA A 183 16.19 -17.65 -18.94
CA ALA A 183 15.59 -17.45 -20.26
C ALA A 183 16.49 -16.59 -21.17
N GLY A 184 17.13 -15.55 -20.64
CA GLY A 184 18.12 -14.76 -21.35
C GLY A 184 19.35 -15.57 -21.78
N ILE A 185 19.90 -16.40 -20.88
CA ILE A 185 21.02 -17.29 -21.17
C ILE A 185 20.63 -18.28 -22.29
N GLY A 186 19.46 -18.93 -22.19
CA GLY A 186 18.95 -19.83 -23.20
C GLY A 186 18.79 -19.15 -24.57
N GLY A 187 18.33 -17.89 -24.57
CA GLY A 187 18.25 -17.08 -25.81
C GLY A 187 19.62 -16.79 -26.42
N VAL A 188 20.60 -16.38 -25.61
CA VAL A 188 21.98 -16.15 -26.08
C VAL A 188 22.61 -17.45 -26.61
N MET A 189 22.44 -18.56 -25.89
CA MET A 189 22.91 -19.87 -26.35
C MET A 189 22.30 -20.26 -27.71
N SER A 190 20.98 -20.03 -27.88
CA SER A 190 20.30 -20.32 -29.16
C SER A 190 20.92 -19.54 -30.33
N ILE A 191 21.16 -18.23 -30.12
CA ILE A 191 21.77 -17.37 -31.15
C ILE A 191 23.20 -17.82 -31.45
N ALA A 192 24.02 -18.05 -30.43
CA ALA A 192 25.41 -18.48 -30.61
C ALA A 192 25.52 -19.83 -31.31
N SER A 193 24.68 -20.80 -30.95
CA SER A 193 24.64 -22.12 -31.54
C SER A 193 24.18 -22.09 -33.01
N ALA A 194 23.23 -21.23 -33.34
CA ALA A 194 22.78 -20.99 -34.70
C ALA A 194 23.89 -20.38 -35.57
N MET A 195 24.63 -19.41 -35.06
CA MET A 195 25.75 -18.77 -35.78
C MET A 195 26.91 -19.72 -36.01
N ASN A 196 27.15 -20.69 -35.14
CA ASN A 196 28.22 -21.68 -35.25
C ASN A 196 27.80 -22.97 -35.98
N GLY A 197 26.56 -23.08 -36.42
CA GLY A 197 26.06 -24.27 -37.12
C GLY A 197 25.80 -25.48 -36.22
N HIS A 198 25.83 -25.32 -34.90
CA HIS A 198 25.66 -26.41 -33.92
C HIS A 198 24.25 -26.51 -33.33
N LEU A 199 23.28 -25.77 -33.90
CA LEU A 199 21.94 -25.62 -33.32
C LEU A 199 21.26 -26.98 -33.03
N ALA A 200 21.37 -27.95 -33.96
CA ALA A 200 20.74 -29.27 -33.76
C ALA A 200 21.35 -30.05 -32.60
N ALA A 201 22.67 -29.96 -32.41
CA ALA A 201 23.38 -30.66 -31.35
C ALA A 201 23.08 -30.03 -29.96
N ASP A 202 22.95 -28.71 -29.88
CA ASP A 202 22.77 -27.96 -28.65
C ASP A 202 21.30 -27.79 -28.22
N THR A 203 20.35 -28.10 -29.12
CA THR A 203 18.90 -27.94 -28.89
C THR A 203 18.42 -28.57 -27.58
N PRO A 204 18.81 -29.79 -27.17
CA PRO A 204 18.35 -30.35 -25.92
C PRO A 204 18.77 -29.55 -24.69
N SER A 205 20.01 -29.04 -24.68
CA SER A 205 20.55 -28.20 -23.59
C SER A 205 19.84 -26.85 -23.53
N ILE A 206 19.61 -26.22 -24.65
CA ILE A 206 18.89 -24.95 -24.78
C ILE A 206 17.45 -25.10 -24.26
N ILE A 207 16.73 -26.13 -24.70
CA ILE A 207 15.37 -26.43 -24.24
C ILE A 207 15.36 -26.62 -22.70
N THR A 208 16.31 -27.38 -22.16
CA THR A 208 16.41 -27.63 -20.73
C THR A 208 16.54 -26.32 -19.95
N VAL A 209 17.42 -25.42 -20.37
CA VAL A 209 17.61 -24.10 -19.71
C VAL A 209 16.37 -23.25 -19.83
N LEU A 210 15.72 -23.21 -20.99
CA LEU A 210 14.49 -22.42 -21.19
C LEU A 210 13.33 -22.95 -20.35
N VAL A 211 13.14 -24.28 -20.32
CA VAL A 211 12.09 -24.92 -19.51
C VAL A 211 12.33 -24.69 -18.03
N ALA A 212 13.56 -24.83 -17.55
CA ALA A 212 13.91 -24.53 -16.17
C ALA A 212 13.66 -23.06 -15.81
N GLY A 213 14.02 -22.14 -16.68
CA GLY A 213 13.75 -20.71 -16.52
C GLY A 213 12.25 -20.41 -16.46
N ALA A 214 11.46 -20.99 -17.38
CA ALA A 214 10.00 -20.85 -17.38
C ALA A 214 9.38 -21.46 -16.13
N ALA A 215 9.80 -22.62 -15.68
CA ALA A 215 9.33 -23.25 -14.45
C ALA A 215 9.59 -22.36 -13.23
N MET A 216 10.78 -21.76 -13.13
CA MET A 216 11.11 -20.83 -12.04
C MET A 216 10.22 -19.57 -12.06
N LEU A 217 9.94 -19.01 -13.23
CA LEU A 217 9.04 -17.87 -13.41
C LEU A 217 7.64 -18.20 -12.92
N VAL A 218 7.08 -19.31 -13.40
CA VAL A 218 5.73 -19.77 -13.06
C VAL A 218 5.62 -20.06 -11.57
N TYR A 219 6.56 -20.82 -11.00
CA TYR A 219 6.57 -21.17 -9.59
C TYR A 219 6.71 -19.92 -8.68
N GLY A 220 7.46 -18.91 -9.12
CA GLY A 220 7.56 -17.63 -8.42
C GLY A 220 6.28 -16.79 -8.51
N ALA A 221 5.57 -16.86 -9.63
CA ALA A 221 4.43 -16.02 -9.97
C ALA A 221 3.09 -16.54 -9.39
N LEU A 222 2.85 -17.84 -9.46
CA LEU A 222 1.57 -18.47 -9.11
C LEU A 222 1.01 -18.07 -7.73
N PRO A 223 1.79 -18.09 -6.64
CA PRO A 223 1.24 -17.80 -5.30
C PRO A 223 1.09 -16.30 -5.01
N LEU A 224 1.55 -15.40 -5.89
CA LEU A 224 1.65 -13.97 -5.56
C LEU A 224 0.28 -13.30 -5.41
N ARG A 225 -0.67 -13.61 -6.29
CA ARG A 225 -1.99 -12.98 -6.27
C ARG A 225 -2.80 -13.40 -5.04
N SER A 226 -2.80 -14.68 -4.70
CA SER A 226 -3.50 -15.20 -3.51
C SER A 226 -2.86 -14.69 -2.22
N TRP A 227 -1.52 -14.70 -2.16
CA TRP A 227 -0.75 -14.16 -1.04
C TRP A 227 -1.02 -12.66 -0.83
N ALA A 228 -0.98 -11.86 -1.89
CA ALA A 228 -1.21 -10.42 -1.78
C ALA A 228 -2.63 -10.11 -1.30
N ARG A 229 -3.64 -10.85 -1.79
CA ARG A 229 -5.02 -10.73 -1.32
C ARG A 229 -5.17 -11.12 0.15
N LEU A 230 -4.54 -12.21 0.58
CA LEU A 230 -4.57 -12.63 1.98
C LEU A 230 -3.93 -11.56 2.87
N ARG A 231 -2.72 -11.11 2.53
CA ARG A 231 -2.02 -10.08 3.31
C ARG A 231 -2.75 -8.73 3.31
N GLY A 232 -3.37 -8.36 2.18
CA GLY A 232 -4.23 -7.19 2.11
C GLY A 232 -5.38 -7.29 3.10
N ARG A 233 -6.15 -8.36 3.09
CA ARG A 233 -7.27 -8.58 4.03
C ARG A 233 -6.83 -8.56 5.50
N GLN A 234 -5.70 -9.18 5.82
CA GLN A 234 -5.16 -9.15 7.18
C GLN A 234 -4.80 -7.73 7.64
N MET A 235 -4.17 -6.94 6.76
CA MET A 235 -3.85 -5.55 7.05
C MET A 235 -5.11 -4.68 7.14
N ASP A 236 -6.10 -4.93 6.30
CA ASP A 236 -7.38 -4.21 6.31
C ASP A 236 -8.17 -4.51 7.60
N ALA A 237 -8.13 -5.73 8.11
CA ALA A 237 -8.74 -6.08 9.41
C ALA A 237 -8.13 -5.28 10.56
N VAL A 238 -6.80 -5.19 10.63
CA VAL A 238 -6.11 -4.35 11.64
C VAL A 238 -6.48 -2.87 11.47
N ALA A 239 -6.55 -2.39 10.23
CA ALA A 239 -6.91 -1.01 9.93
C ALA A 239 -8.33 -0.67 10.40
N THR A 240 -9.28 -1.54 10.11
CA THR A 240 -10.69 -1.36 10.50
C THR A 240 -10.85 -1.33 12.03
N GLU A 241 -10.18 -2.23 12.73
CA GLU A 241 -10.21 -2.29 14.19
C GLU A 241 -9.65 -1.01 14.82
N LEU A 242 -8.51 -0.51 14.32
CA LEU A 242 -7.94 0.76 14.77
C LEU A 242 -8.85 1.96 14.48
N ALA A 243 -9.51 1.98 13.32
CA ALA A 243 -10.45 3.03 12.96
C ALA A 243 -11.68 3.05 13.87
N LEU A 244 -12.18 1.89 14.27
CA LEU A 244 -13.28 1.77 15.23
C LEU A 244 -12.87 2.27 16.61
N ALA A 245 -11.68 1.90 17.08
CA ALA A 245 -11.12 2.37 18.34
C ALA A 245 -10.84 3.90 18.37
N ASP A 246 -10.55 4.49 17.20
CA ASP A 246 -10.36 5.96 17.06
C ASP A 246 -11.68 6.74 17.12
N GLY A 247 -12.81 6.07 16.84
CA GLY A 247 -14.15 6.65 16.89
C GLY A 247 -14.85 6.55 18.27
N GLU A 248 -14.31 5.78 19.21
CA GLU A 248 -14.88 5.60 20.53
C GLU A 248 -14.34 6.69 21.50
N PRO A 249 -15.20 7.50 22.15
CA PRO A 249 -14.73 8.49 23.09
C PRO A 249 -14.00 7.79 24.25
N ALA A 250 -12.83 8.32 24.63
CA ALA A 250 -12.04 7.80 25.74
C ALA A 250 -12.94 7.58 26.98
N PRO A 251 -12.83 6.43 27.68
CA PRO A 251 -13.55 6.22 28.92
C PRO A 251 -13.21 7.35 29.88
N LYS A 252 -14.22 8.07 30.36
CA LYS A 252 -14.05 9.07 31.40
C LYS A 252 -13.45 8.34 32.62
N GLU A 253 -12.21 8.69 32.96
CA GLU A 253 -11.65 8.28 34.24
C GLU A 253 -12.62 8.76 35.32
N SER A 254 -13.29 7.81 35.94
CA SER A 254 -14.08 8.07 37.16
C SER A 254 -13.10 8.34 38.29
N GLU A 255 -13.04 9.61 38.70
CA GLU A 255 -12.47 10.02 40.00
C GLU A 255 -13.07 9.23 41.15
#